data_d90f651a3fab8a3da59a7e79466491bc
#
_entry.id   d90f651a3fab8a3da59a7e79466491bc
#
_cell.length_a   1.000
_cell.length_b   1.000
_cell.length_c   1.000
_cell.angle_alpha   90.00
_cell.angle_beta   90.00
_cell.angle_gamma   90.00
#
_symmetry.space_group_name_H-M   'P 1'
#
loop_
_entity.id
_entity.type
_entity.pdbx_description
1 polymer ?
#
loop_
_entity_poly.entity_id
_entity_poly.type
_entity_poly.pdbx_seq_one_letter_code
_entity_poly.pdbx_strand_id
1 'polypeptide(L)'
;MYTSLNTGAIGVKADLAETIALAQRHGFSAIDVPMGEVRRLADAEGVAAVAARFHAAGVRFGPWGLPVDWRSDDTKFQQGLTELPDFAALGQQLGATRVNTWVLPGQNDRTAQEQFDYLLQRFRPIAAILAEHGCRLGLEFIGPKTLRARFTHEFAYTAGDMLSFAHAVGPNVGLLHDCWHWYTSGGSIAEIQSLRPADIVSVHVNDAPPGIERDEQIDNQRMLPMESGVIDLPGYLRALQAIGYDGPVTVEPFSARLRQLPADEAVAETAAALQKAWQAAGI
;
A
#
# COMPACT_ATOMS: atom_id res chain seq x y z
N MET A 1 -13.21 3.71 6.81
CA MET A 1 -12.40 3.32 5.62
C MET A 1 -12.93 4.03 4.39
N TYR A 2 -12.10 4.18 3.35
CA TYR A 2 -12.50 4.74 2.06
C TYR A 2 -11.76 4.07 0.91
N THR A 3 -12.36 4.08 -0.29
CA THR A 3 -11.80 3.44 -1.47
C THR A 3 -10.73 4.31 -2.13
N SER A 4 -9.59 3.73 -2.53
CA SER A 4 -8.54 4.42 -3.27
C SER A 4 -8.22 3.67 -4.57
N LEU A 5 -8.08 4.39 -5.68
CA LEU A 5 -7.70 3.84 -6.98
C LEU A 5 -6.19 3.95 -7.19
N ASN A 6 -5.55 2.82 -7.46
CA ASN A 6 -4.17 2.75 -7.96
C ASN A 6 -4.20 2.21 -9.40
N THR A 7 -4.08 3.10 -10.38
CA THR A 7 -4.10 2.71 -11.80
C THR A 7 -2.93 1.79 -12.17
N GLY A 8 -1.76 2.01 -11.58
CA GLY A 8 -0.58 1.16 -11.81
C GLY A 8 -0.76 -0.28 -11.32
N ALA A 9 -1.40 -0.48 -10.16
CA ALA A 9 -1.64 -1.80 -9.59
C ALA A 9 -2.59 -2.67 -10.45
N ILE A 10 -3.50 -2.04 -11.16
CA ILE A 10 -4.42 -2.69 -12.10
C ILE A 10 -3.92 -2.70 -13.56
N GLY A 11 -2.69 -2.18 -13.79
CA GLY A 11 -2.04 -2.18 -15.10
C GLY A 11 -2.52 -1.11 -16.08
N VAL A 12 -3.26 -0.11 -15.61
CA VAL A 12 -3.73 1.03 -16.39
C VAL A 12 -2.65 2.11 -16.42
N LYS A 13 -2.30 2.57 -17.62
CA LYS A 13 -1.41 3.72 -17.81
C LYS A 13 -2.26 4.96 -18.00
N ALA A 14 -2.27 5.82 -17.00
CA ALA A 14 -3.01 7.08 -17.01
C ALA A 14 -2.16 8.16 -16.35
N ASP A 15 -2.23 9.41 -16.81
CA ASP A 15 -1.68 10.55 -16.11
C ASP A 15 -2.58 10.97 -14.93
N LEU A 16 -2.16 11.97 -14.17
CA LEU A 16 -2.90 12.42 -13.00
C LEU A 16 -4.33 12.88 -13.34
N ALA A 17 -4.50 13.61 -14.44
CA ALA A 17 -5.81 14.15 -14.83
C ALA A 17 -6.76 13.02 -15.22
N GLU A 18 -6.31 12.07 -16.00
CA GLU A 18 -7.06 10.88 -16.40
C GLU A 18 -7.37 9.98 -15.18
N THR A 19 -6.40 9.79 -14.27
CA THR A 19 -6.60 9.00 -13.04
C THR A 19 -7.70 9.63 -12.15
N ILE A 20 -7.69 10.95 -11.97
CA ILE A 20 -8.74 11.67 -11.22
C ILE A 20 -10.10 11.50 -11.90
N ALA A 21 -10.16 11.64 -13.24
CA ALA A 21 -11.41 11.49 -13.98
C ALA A 21 -11.98 10.06 -13.91
N LEU A 22 -11.11 9.04 -13.98
CA LEU A 22 -11.49 7.64 -13.81
C LEU A 22 -11.99 7.37 -12.38
N ALA A 23 -11.29 7.87 -11.37
CA ALA A 23 -11.71 7.74 -9.96
C ALA A 23 -13.09 8.37 -9.74
N GLN A 24 -13.33 9.59 -10.20
CA GLN A 24 -14.61 10.27 -10.11
C GLN A 24 -15.73 9.49 -10.82
N ARG A 25 -15.48 9.04 -12.06
CA ARG A 25 -16.48 8.31 -12.87
C ARG A 25 -16.91 7.01 -12.23
N HIS A 26 -15.98 6.29 -11.62
CA HIS A 26 -16.22 4.96 -11.05
C HIS A 26 -16.41 4.97 -9.52
N GLY A 27 -16.55 6.16 -8.91
CA GLY A 27 -16.94 6.32 -7.51
C GLY A 27 -15.86 6.00 -6.49
N PHE A 28 -14.59 6.06 -6.85
CA PHE A 28 -13.51 6.00 -5.87
C PHE A 28 -13.41 7.29 -5.07
N SER A 29 -13.22 7.16 -3.75
CA SER A 29 -13.12 8.31 -2.85
C SER A 29 -11.76 9.00 -2.90
N ALA A 30 -10.73 8.29 -3.35
CA ALA A 30 -9.34 8.75 -3.42
C ALA A 30 -8.59 8.09 -4.58
N ILE A 31 -7.40 8.61 -4.89
CA ILE A 31 -6.40 7.92 -5.70
C ILE A 31 -5.11 7.75 -4.92
N ASP A 32 -4.36 6.70 -5.20
CA ASP A 32 -2.97 6.60 -4.78
C ASP A 32 -2.17 7.63 -5.59
N VAL A 33 -1.47 8.51 -4.88
CA VAL A 33 -0.93 9.73 -5.48
C VAL A 33 0.38 9.46 -6.22
N PRO A 34 0.48 9.74 -7.53
CA PRO A 34 1.76 9.73 -8.25
C PRO A 34 2.59 10.96 -7.87
N MET A 35 3.17 10.94 -6.65
CA MET A 35 3.73 12.11 -6.00
C MET A 35 4.82 12.81 -6.82
N GLY A 36 5.59 12.07 -7.63
CA GLY A 36 6.56 12.64 -8.55
C GLY A 36 5.92 13.49 -9.65
N GLU A 37 4.76 13.10 -10.16
CA GLU A 37 4.00 13.89 -11.13
C GLU A 37 3.34 15.08 -10.46
N VAL A 38 2.74 14.88 -9.30
CA VAL A 38 2.13 15.94 -8.49
C VAL A 38 3.16 17.03 -8.15
N ARG A 39 4.39 16.67 -7.78
CA ARG A 39 5.48 17.62 -7.52
C ARG A 39 5.79 18.46 -8.76
N ARG A 40 5.98 17.82 -9.92
CA ARG A 40 6.25 18.55 -11.18
C ARG A 40 5.14 19.53 -11.55
N LEU A 41 3.88 19.14 -11.35
CA LEU A 41 2.74 20.03 -11.59
C LEU A 41 2.68 21.16 -10.55
N ALA A 42 2.94 20.87 -9.28
CA ALA A 42 2.98 21.89 -8.23
C ALA A 42 4.10 22.93 -8.46
N ASP A 43 5.26 22.49 -8.95
CA ASP A 43 6.36 23.37 -9.32
C ASP A 43 6.01 24.29 -10.52
N ALA A 44 5.23 23.76 -11.47
CA ALA A 44 4.86 24.50 -12.69
C ALA A 44 3.69 25.46 -12.51
N GLU A 45 2.66 25.10 -11.74
CA GLU A 45 1.38 25.82 -11.67
C GLU A 45 0.92 26.14 -10.24
N GLY A 46 1.69 25.69 -9.24
CA GLY A 46 1.41 25.92 -7.82
C GLY A 46 0.58 24.79 -7.17
N VAL A 47 0.83 24.57 -5.89
CA VAL A 47 0.16 23.50 -5.08
C VAL A 47 -1.35 23.70 -5.07
N ALA A 48 -1.84 24.96 -4.99
CA ALA A 48 -3.26 25.29 -4.97
C ALA A 48 -3.98 24.86 -6.26
N ALA A 49 -3.33 24.97 -7.43
CA ALA A 49 -3.90 24.55 -8.70
C ALA A 49 -4.06 23.03 -8.77
N VAL A 50 -3.08 22.29 -8.28
CA VAL A 50 -3.16 20.82 -8.17
C VAL A 50 -4.27 20.41 -7.19
N ALA A 51 -4.32 21.01 -6.01
CA ALA A 51 -5.36 20.72 -5.01
C ALA A 51 -6.77 21.00 -5.56
N ALA A 52 -6.95 22.05 -6.34
CA ALA A 52 -8.24 22.41 -6.95
C ALA A 52 -8.76 21.34 -7.91
N ARG A 53 -7.90 20.60 -8.62
CA ARG A 53 -8.30 19.49 -9.50
C ARG A 53 -8.96 18.36 -8.71
N PHE A 54 -8.33 17.95 -7.61
CA PHE A 54 -8.87 16.92 -6.72
C PHE A 54 -10.20 17.36 -6.10
N HIS A 55 -10.24 18.59 -5.60
CA HIS A 55 -11.45 19.15 -4.98
C HIS A 55 -12.61 19.24 -5.97
N ALA A 56 -12.36 19.72 -7.19
CA ALA A 56 -13.39 19.81 -8.24
C ALA A 56 -13.98 18.45 -8.62
N ALA A 57 -13.16 17.39 -8.56
CA ALA A 57 -13.59 16.03 -8.82
C ALA A 57 -14.23 15.32 -7.61
N GLY A 58 -14.17 15.90 -6.41
CA GLY A 58 -14.57 15.25 -5.17
C GLY A 58 -13.71 14.05 -4.78
N VAL A 59 -12.47 13.99 -5.28
CA VAL A 59 -11.52 12.91 -5.05
C VAL A 59 -10.48 13.37 -4.03
N ARG A 60 -10.12 12.52 -3.08
CA ARG A 60 -9.10 12.81 -2.05
C ARG A 60 -7.71 12.40 -2.51
N PHE A 61 -6.71 13.01 -1.89
CA PHE A 61 -5.35 12.48 -1.93
C PHE A 61 -5.28 11.22 -1.05
N GLY A 62 -4.92 10.09 -1.66
CA GLY A 62 -4.67 8.81 -1.00
C GLY A 62 -3.20 8.63 -0.62
N PRO A 63 -2.75 7.38 -0.42
CA PRO A 63 -1.36 7.09 -0.13
C PRO A 63 -0.45 7.32 -1.34
N TRP A 64 0.86 7.40 -1.08
CA TRP A 64 1.89 7.51 -2.11
C TRP A 64 3.11 6.64 -1.79
N GLY A 65 3.82 6.24 -2.82
CA GLY A 65 5.02 5.41 -2.69
C GLY A 65 6.20 6.21 -2.16
N LEU A 66 6.98 5.62 -1.25
CA LEU A 66 8.20 6.20 -0.72
C LEU A 66 9.23 6.43 -1.85
N PRO A 67 9.70 7.67 -2.10
CA PRO A 67 10.60 7.97 -3.19
C PRO A 67 12.07 7.66 -2.88
N VAL A 68 12.37 7.20 -1.67
CA VAL A 68 13.74 6.85 -1.26
C VAL A 68 14.05 5.40 -1.64
N ASP A 69 15.07 5.20 -2.46
CA ASP A 69 15.57 3.86 -2.77
C ASP A 69 16.46 3.33 -1.64
N TRP A 70 15.83 2.89 -0.57
CA TRP A 70 16.49 2.39 0.63
C TRP A 70 17.21 1.05 0.40
N ARG A 71 16.96 0.36 -0.71
CA ARG A 71 17.61 -0.92 -1.11
C ARG A 71 18.92 -0.72 -1.85
N SER A 72 19.12 0.44 -2.44
CA SER A 72 20.31 0.78 -3.20
C SER A 72 21.53 1.06 -2.33
N ASP A 73 22.64 1.36 -2.99
CA ASP A 73 23.86 1.83 -2.35
C ASP A 73 23.65 3.12 -1.54
N ASP A 74 24.63 3.45 -0.72
CA ASP A 74 24.56 4.58 0.19
C ASP A 74 24.39 5.91 -0.54
N THR A 75 24.98 6.07 -1.74
CA THR A 75 24.91 7.32 -2.51
C THR A 75 23.47 7.61 -2.94
N LYS A 76 22.79 6.63 -3.55
CA LYS A 76 21.38 6.77 -3.96
C LYS A 76 20.45 6.93 -2.76
N PHE A 77 20.73 6.19 -1.69
CA PHE A 77 19.97 6.33 -0.45
C PHE A 77 20.07 7.74 0.12
N GLN A 78 21.28 8.31 0.24
CA GLN A 78 21.51 9.67 0.74
C GLN A 78 20.88 10.72 -0.19
N GLN A 79 20.93 10.53 -1.50
CA GLN A 79 20.22 11.39 -2.44
C GLN A 79 18.71 11.37 -2.18
N GLY A 80 18.09 10.20 -2.04
CA GLY A 80 16.68 10.08 -1.73
C GLY A 80 16.30 10.74 -0.39
N LEU A 81 17.15 10.62 0.64
CA LEU A 81 16.94 11.31 1.92
C LEU A 81 17.01 12.83 1.78
N THR A 82 17.87 13.36 0.91
CA THR A 82 17.97 14.81 0.66
C THR A 82 16.71 15.36 -0.03
N GLU A 83 16.06 14.56 -0.88
CA GLU A 83 14.86 14.97 -1.61
C GLU A 83 13.56 14.74 -0.83
N LEU A 84 13.58 13.84 0.16
CA LEU A 84 12.38 13.42 0.90
C LEU A 84 11.66 14.56 1.64
N PRO A 85 12.33 15.56 2.27
CA PRO A 85 11.67 16.68 2.92
C PRO A 85 10.71 17.43 2.02
N ASP A 86 11.09 17.67 0.76
CA ASP A 86 10.24 18.38 -0.22
C ASP A 86 8.98 17.59 -0.55
N PHE A 87 9.11 16.25 -0.72
CA PHE A 87 7.96 15.38 -0.94
C PHE A 87 7.05 15.31 0.29
N ALA A 88 7.63 15.25 1.48
CA ALA A 88 6.86 15.19 2.72
C ALA A 88 6.13 16.52 2.99
N ALA A 89 6.77 17.66 2.75
CA ALA A 89 6.17 18.97 2.85
C ALA A 89 5.00 19.16 1.87
N LEU A 90 5.17 18.69 0.62
CA LEU A 90 4.09 18.69 -0.38
C LEU A 90 2.94 17.79 0.07
N GLY A 91 3.24 16.58 0.55
CA GLY A 91 2.26 15.66 1.12
C GLY A 91 1.46 16.28 2.27
N GLN A 92 2.13 16.97 3.19
CA GLN A 92 1.51 17.71 4.29
C GLN A 92 0.54 18.78 3.77
N GLN A 93 0.97 19.61 2.81
CA GLN A 93 0.15 20.69 2.23
C GLN A 93 -1.10 20.16 1.53
N LEU A 94 -1.02 19.00 0.90
CA LEU A 94 -2.12 18.36 0.17
C LEU A 94 -2.97 17.42 1.04
N GLY A 95 -2.58 17.15 2.30
CA GLY A 95 -3.21 16.14 3.15
C GLY A 95 -2.92 14.69 2.74
N ALA A 96 -1.94 14.46 1.86
CA ALA A 96 -1.44 13.15 1.43
C ALA A 96 -0.39 12.66 2.44
N THR A 97 -0.81 12.25 3.62
CA THR A 97 0.10 11.97 4.74
C THR A 97 0.42 10.48 4.95
N ARG A 98 0.03 9.61 4.02
CA ARG A 98 0.27 8.16 4.11
C ARG A 98 1.26 7.74 3.03
N VAL A 99 2.41 7.21 3.46
CA VAL A 99 3.54 6.84 2.60
C VAL A 99 3.75 5.35 2.70
N ASN A 100 3.92 4.66 1.58
CA ASN A 100 4.02 3.21 1.55
C ASN A 100 5.33 2.73 0.93
N THR A 101 5.85 1.64 1.45
CA THR A 101 6.88 0.82 0.81
C THR A 101 6.76 -0.63 1.28
N TRP A 102 7.35 -1.56 0.53
CA TRP A 102 7.37 -2.97 0.87
C TRP A 102 8.76 -3.42 1.32
N VAL A 103 8.82 -4.47 2.15
CA VAL A 103 10.05 -5.03 2.67
C VAL A 103 10.12 -6.51 2.32
N LEU A 104 11.24 -6.94 1.72
CA LEU A 104 11.45 -8.35 1.36
C LEU A 104 11.39 -9.26 2.60
N PRO A 105 10.81 -10.47 2.47
CA PRO A 105 10.61 -11.41 3.57
C PRO A 105 11.88 -12.21 3.91
N GLY A 106 13.01 -11.79 3.42
CA GLY A 106 14.30 -12.44 3.66
C GLY A 106 15.42 -11.91 2.76
N GLN A 107 16.60 -12.47 2.95
CA GLN A 107 17.79 -12.18 2.16
C GLN A 107 18.86 -13.27 2.36
N ASN A 108 19.99 -13.22 1.62
CA ASN A 108 21.01 -14.31 1.60
C ASN A 108 22.31 -13.96 2.31
N ASP A 109 22.63 -12.69 2.47
CA ASP A 109 23.96 -12.23 2.86
C ASP A 109 24.06 -11.76 4.32
N ARG A 110 22.93 -11.65 5.02
CA ARG A 110 22.83 -11.20 6.41
C ARG A 110 21.90 -12.12 7.20
N THR A 111 22.23 -12.39 8.45
CA THR A 111 21.31 -13.03 9.39
C THR A 111 20.06 -12.15 9.64
N ALA A 112 19.01 -12.70 10.22
CA ALA A 112 17.80 -11.94 10.54
C ALA A 112 18.12 -10.71 11.44
N GLN A 113 19.03 -10.83 12.41
CA GLN A 113 19.44 -9.73 13.28
C GLN A 113 20.22 -8.65 12.51
N GLU A 114 21.18 -9.04 11.69
CA GLU A 114 21.94 -8.09 10.85
C GLU A 114 21.03 -7.38 9.86
N GLN A 115 20.02 -8.06 9.32
CA GLN A 115 19.02 -7.47 8.45
C GLN A 115 18.14 -6.47 9.22
N PHE A 116 17.72 -6.81 10.43
CA PHE A 116 16.98 -5.91 11.31
C PHE A 116 17.78 -4.61 11.57
N ASP A 117 19.04 -4.73 11.96
CA ASP A 117 19.90 -3.59 12.27
C ASP A 117 20.17 -2.73 11.01
N TYR A 118 20.41 -3.37 9.87
CA TYR A 118 20.57 -2.69 8.57
C TYR A 118 19.32 -1.89 8.20
N LEU A 119 18.15 -2.51 8.29
CA LEU A 119 16.90 -1.83 7.96
C LEU A 119 16.57 -0.71 8.94
N LEU A 120 16.90 -0.84 10.23
CA LEU A 120 16.75 0.25 11.19
C LEU A 120 17.58 1.48 10.79
N GLN A 121 18.81 1.28 10.33
CA GLN A 121 19.67 2.38 9.86
C GLN A 121 19.08 3.09 8.64
N ARG A 122 18.36 2.35 7.78
CA ARG A 122 17.71 2.90 6.58
C ARG A 122 16.38 3.59 6.91
N PHE A 123 15.53 2.97 7.71
CA PHE A 123 14.17 3.47 7.92
C PHE A 123 14.05 4.54 9.01
N ARG A 124 14.90 4.59 10.02
CA ARG A 124 14.84 5.63 11.05
C ARG A 124 14.98 7.05 10.52
N PRO A 125 15.98 7.39 9.69
CA PRO A 125 16.06 8.74 9.10
C PRO A 125 14.87 9.04 8.18
N ILE A 126 14.37 8.08 7.41
CA ILE A 126 13.15 8.24 6.61
C ILE A 126 11.95 8.58 7.51
N ALA A 127 11.73 7.80 8.56
CA ALA A 127 10.63 8.00 9.49
C ALA A 127 10.71 9.34 10.21
N ALA A 128 11.91 9.77 10.60
CA ALA A 128 12.12 11.07 11.24
C ALA A 128 11.71 12.22 10.32
N ILE A 129 12.18 12.23 9.07
CA ILE A 129 11.82 13.25 8.07
C ILE A 129 10.30 13.26 7.83
N LEU A 130 9.69 12.10 7.65
CA LEU A 130 8.24 11.99 7.45
C LEU A 130 7.45 12.52 8.66
N ALA A 131 7.92 12.24 9.88
CA ALA A 131 7.28 12.71 11.11
C ALA A 131 7.25 14.23 11.24
N GLU A 132 8.31 14.93 10.81
CA GLU A 132 8.39 16.40 10.80
C GLU A 132 7.26 17.05 9.99
N HIS A 133 6.73 16.32 9.01
CA HIS A 133 5.64 16.75 8.13
C HIS A 133 4.30 16.06 8.43
N GLY A 134 4.17 15.40 9.59
CA GLY A 134 2.94 14.68 9.96
C GLY A 134 2.63 13.48 9.08
N CYS A 135 3.61 12.99 8.31
CA CYS A 135 3.45 11.81 7.45
C CYS A 135 3.72 10.51 8.21
N ARG A 136 2.98 9.47 7.86
CA ARG A 136 3.12 8.11 8.40
C ARG A 136 3.67 7.19 7.34
N LEU A 137 4.54 6.25 7.73
CA LEU A 137 5.13 5.25 6.85
C LEU A 137 4.48 3.88 7.06
N GLY A 138 3.88 3.32 6.02
CA GLY A 138 3.38 1.96 5.97
C GLY A 138 4.42 1.01 5.38
N LEU A 139 4.79 -0.01 6.15
CA LEU A 139 5.69 -1.08 5.72
C LEU A 139 4.86 -2.31 5.37
N GLU A 140 4.96 -2.78 4.14
CA GLU A 140 4.31 -4.01 3.70
C GLU A 140 5.22 -5.20 3.97
N PHE A 141 4.67 -6.19 4.66
CA PHE A 141 5.29 -7.51 4.79
C PHE A 141 4.89 -8.38 3.60
N ILE A 142 5.77 -9.28 3.18
CA ILE A 142 5.55 -10.14 2.01
C ILE A 142 5.39 -11.60 2.47
N GLY A 143 4.17 -12.13 2.41
CA GLY A 143 3.77 -13.39 3.03
C GLY A 143 4.12 -14.68 2.27
N PRO A 144 4.08 -14.76 0.91
CA PRO A 144 4.13 -16.03 0.18
C PRO A 144 5.34 -16.90 0.49
N LYS A 145 5.12 -18.16 0.84
CA LYS A 145 6.18 -19.15 1.09
C LYS A 145 7.03 -19.41 -0.15
N THR A 146 6.43 -19.36 -1.33
CA THR A 146 7.12 -19.50 -2.62
C THR A 146 8.19 -18.43 -2.84
N LEU A 147 8.03 -17.23 -2.26
CA LEU A 147 9.03 -16.18 -2.28
C LEU A 147 10.03 -16.34 -1.13
N ARG A 148 9.55 -16.60 0.10
CA ARG A 148 10.40 -16.75 1.29
C ARG A 148 11.43 -17.87 1.14
N ALA A 149 11.04 -18.99 0.53
CA ALA A 149 11.93 -20.13 0.28
C ALA A 149 13.12 -19.83 -0.64
N ARG A 150 13.19 -18.65 -1.26
CA ARG A 150 14.35 -18.21 -2.07
C ARG A 150 15.48 -17.60 -1.23
N PHE A 151 15.20 -17.35 0.05
CA PHE A 151 16.15 -16.70 0.96
C PHE A 151 16.70 -17.69 1.98
N THR A 152 17.97 -17.53 2.29
CA THR A 152 18.64 -18.31 3.34
C THR A 152 18.19 -17.88 4.73
N HIS A 153 17.90 -16.58 4.89
CA HIS A 153 17.48 -15.99 6.16
C HIS A 153 16.14 -15.27 5.96
N GLU A 154 15.10 -15.78 6.59
CA GLU A 154 13.78 -15.12 6.60
C GLU A 154 13.79 -13.86 7.47
N PHE A 155 12.95 -12.89 7.11
CA PHE A 155 12.75 -11.64 7.84
C PHE A 155 11.29 -11.18 7.72
N ALA A 156 10.66 -10.88 8.86
CA ALA A 156 9.39 -10.14 9.00
C ALA A 156 8.33 -10.38 7.89
N TYR A 157 7.90 -11.62 7.71
CA TYR A 157 6.92 -12.00 6.70
C TYR A 157 5.47 -12.09 7.21
N THR A 158 5.25 -11.84 8.49
CA THR A 158 3.92 -11.75 9.11
C THR A 158 3.60 -10.31 9.52
N ALA A 159 2.30 -10.01 9.73
CA ALA A 159 1.89 -8.71 10.23
C ALA A 159 2.51 -8.41 11.61
N GLY A 160 2.56 -9.39 12.51
CA GLY A 160 3.14 -9.24 13.84
C GLY A 160 4.64 -8.94 13.83
N ASP A 161 5.41 -9.65 12.98
CA ASP A 161 6.86 -9.42 12.85
C ASP A 161 7.13 -8.02 12.26
N MET A 162 6.42 -7.65 11.19
CA MET A 162 6.59 -6.36 10.56
C MET A 162 6.15 -5.21 11.48
N LEU A 163 5.09 -5.38 12.25
CA LEU A 163 4.66 -4.37 13.22
C LEU A 163 5.71 -4.18 14.32
N SER A 164 6.30 -5.27 14.81
CA SER A 164 7.40 -5.22 15.79
C SER A 164 8.59 -4.43 15.25
N PHE A 165 8.95 -4.66 13.99
CA PHE A 165 9.98 -3.87 13.29
C PHE A 165 9.56 -2.40 13.12
N ALA A 166 8.35 -2.14 12.66
CA ALA A 166 7.81 -0.78 12.47
C ALA A 166 7.87 0.04 13.76
N HIS A 167 7.48 -0.54 14.90
CA HIS A 167 7.58 0.11 16.21
C HIS A 167 9.03 0.42 16.63
N ALA A 168 9.99 -0.43 16.25
CA ALA A 168 11.42 -0.17 16.51
C ALA A 168 11.99 0.95 15.61
N VAL A 169 11.39 1.18 14.44
CA VAL A 169 11.77 2.29 13.53
C VAL A 169 11.30 3.62 14.09
N GLY A 170 9.99 3.77 14.42
CA GLY A 170 9.47 5.03 14.93
C GLY A 170 7.95 5.04 15.17
N PRO A 171 7.44 6.02 15.93
CA PRO A 171 6.03 6.08 16.34
C PRO A 171 5.06 6.40 15.17
N ASN A 172 5.55 6.95 14.07
CA ASN A 172 4.80 7.24 12.85
C ASN A 172 4.87 6.11 11.81
N VAL A 173 5.45 4.96 12.17
CA VAL A 173 5.58 3.81 11.29
C VAL A 173 4.59 2.73 11.70
N GLY A 174 3.94 2.12 10.72
CA GLY A 174 2.98 1.05 10.88
C GLY A 174 2.96 0.15 9.66
N LEU A 175 1.87 -0.57 9.46
CA LEU A 175 1.71 -1.52 8.36
C LEU A 175 1.07 -0.86 7.12
N LEU A 176 1.57 -1.20 5.95
CA LEU A 176 0.73 -1.41 4.80
C LEU A 176 0.25 -2.86 4.89
N HIS A 177 -1.04 -3.04 5.18
CA HIS A 177 -1.62 -4.35 5.47
C HIS A 177 -2.35 -4.88 4.24
N ASP A 178 -1.70 -5.76 3.48
CA ASP A 178 -2.28 -6.40 2.30
C ASP A 178 -2.95 -7.73 2.69
N CYS A 179 -4.19 -7.95 2.28
CA CYS A 179 -4.93 -9.17 2.56
C CYS A 179 -4.31 -10.42 1.91
N TRP A 180 -3.59 -10.29 0.78
CA TRP A 180 -2.84 -11.38 0.17
C TRP A 180 -1.69 -11.84 1.05
N HIS A 181 -0.89 -10.89 1.53
CA HIS A 181 0.26 -11.20 2.37
C HIS A 181 -0.20 -11.70 3.74
N TRP A 182 -1.30 -11.18 4.27
CA TRP A 182 -1.95 -11.70 5.46
C TRP A 182 -2.41 -13.16 5.25
N TYR A 183 -3.13 -13.45 4.17
CA TYR A 183 -3.59 -14.80 3.84
C TYR A 183 -2.41 -15.77 3.65
N THR A 184 -1.42 -15.40 2.84
CA THR A 184 -0.29 -16.27 2.48
C THR A 184 0.71 -16.47 3.62
N SER A 185 0.76 -15.59 4.61
CA SER A 185 1.52 -15.78 5.85
C SER A 185 0.78 -16.59 6.92
N GLY A 186 -0.50 -16.91 6.69
CA GLY A 186 -1.33 -17.65 7.65
C GLY A 186 -1.98 -16.78 8.70
N GLY A 187 -2.18 -15.50 8.42
CA GLY A 187 -2.85 -14.56 9.31
C GLY A 187 -4.29 -14.94 9.63
N SER A 188 -4.81 -14.48 10.74
CA SER A 188 -6.15 -14.75 11.24
C SER A 188 -6.93 -13.46 11.50
N ILE A 189 -8.27 -13.57 11.50
CA ILE A 189 -9.15 -12.44 11.87
C ILE A 189 -8.84 -11.94 13.29
N ALA A 190 -8.52 -12.83 14.22
CA ALA A 190 -8.15 -12.47 15.59
C ALA A 190 -6.87 -11.63 15.65
N GLU A 191 -5.90 -11.89 14.76
CA GLU A 191 -4.70 -11.07 14.61
C GLU A 191 -5.08 -9.63 14.23
N ILE A 192 -5.92 -9.44 13.20
CA ILE A 192 -6.38 -8.09 12.80
C ILE A 192 -7.10 -7.40 13.96
N GLN A 193 -7.98 -8.11 14.67
CA GLN A 193 -8.72 -7.58 15.81
C GLN A 193 -7.82 -7.18 17.00
N SER A 194 -6.59 -7.67 17.05
CA SER A 194 -5.60 -7.30 18.07
C SER A 194 -4.82 -6.03 17.73
N LEU A 195 -4.88 -5.55 16.48
CA LEU A 195 -4.22 -4.33 16.03
C LEU A 195 -4.97 -3.09 16.51
N ARG A 196 -4.24 -2.00 16.68
CA ARG A 196 -4.83 -0.68 16.88
C ARG A 196 -5.01 0.01 15.53
N PRO A 197 -5.99 0.92 15.36
CA PRO A 197 -6.12 1.70 14.11
C PRO A 197 -4.80 2.41 13.72
N ALA A 198 -4.05 2.84 14.74
CA ALA A 198 -2.76 3.50 14.55
C ALA A 198 -1.65 2.58 14.04
N ASP A 199 -1.80 1.26 14.14
CA ASP A 199 -0.82 0.30 13.63
C ASP A 199 -0.92 0.12 12.10
N ILE A 200 -2.03 0.56 11.48
CA ILE A 200 -2.27 0.40 10.04
C ILE A 200 -2.24 1.77 9.35
N VAL A 201 -1.36 1.91 8.37
CA VAL A 201 -1.23 3.13 7.54
C VAL A 201 -2.10 3.04 6.31
N SER A 202 -2.07 1.91 5.61
CA SER A 202 -2.84 1.65 4.39
C SER A 202 -3.24 0.19 4.31
N VAL A 203 -4.22 -0.11 3.49
CA VAL A 203 -4.71 -1.48 3.25
C VAL A 203 -4.74 -1.75 1.75
N HIS A 204 -4.21 -2.91 1.35
CA HIS A 204 -4.42 -3.47 0.02
C HIS A 204 -5.35 -4.67 0.07
N VAL A 205 -6.19 -4.82 -0.96
CA VAL A 205 -7.15 -5.91 -1.09
C VAL A 205 -7.14 -6.53 -2.49
N ASN A 206 -7.34 -7.83 -2.52
CA ASN A 206 -7.36 -8.68 -3.70
C ASN A 206 -7.99 -10.04 -3.34
N ASP A 207 -7.82 -11.05 -4.18
CA ASP A 207 -8.23 -12.42 -3.90
C ASP A 207 -7.17 -13.40 -4.42
N ALA A 208 -7.23 -14.66 -3.99
CA ALA A 208 -6.28 -15.69 -4.36
C ALA A 208 -6.85 -16.62 -5.44
N PRO A 209 -6.05 -17.14 -6.37
CA PRO A 209 -6.47 -18.17 -7.32
C PRO A 209 -7.00 -19.41 -6.60
N PRO A 210 -8.16 -19.96 -7.01
CA PRO A 210 -8.73 -21.15 -6.42
C PRO A 210 -7.97 -22.43 -6.84
N GLY A 211 -8.04 -23.46 -6.01
CA GLY A 211 -7.41 -24.76 -6.31
C GLY A 211 -5.89 -24.81 -6.15
N ILE A 212 -5.29 -23.75 -5.63
CA ILE A 212 -3.87 -23.68 -5.28
C ILE A 212 -3.77 -23.61 -3.77
N GLU A 213 -2.97 -24.50 -3.17
CA GLU A 213 -2.71 -24.47 -1.74
C GLU A 213 -2.04 -23.15 -1.31
N ARG A 214 -2.35 -22.68 -0.11
CA ARG A 214 -1.83 -21.40 0.40
C ARG A 214 -0.30 -21.28 0.29
N ASP A 215 0.42 -22.34 0.60
CA ASP A 215 1.88 -22.38 0.58
C ASP A 215 2.47 -22.44 -0.85
N GLU A 216 1.64 -22.71 -1.85
CA GLU A 216 1.99 -22.77 -3.27
C GLU A 216 1.56 -21.50 -4.04
N GLN A 217 0.86 -20.58 -3.39
CA GLN A 217 0.45 -19.33 -3.98
C GLN A 217 1.68 -18.52 -4.41
N ILE A 218 1.59 -17.92 -5.61
CA ILE A 218 2.70 -17.17 -6.23
C ILE A 218 2.37 -15.69 -6.19
N ASP A 219 3.27 -14.90 -5.62
CA ASP A 219 3.14 -13.44 -5.64
C ASP A 219 3.03 -12.93 -7.08
N ASN A 220 2.33 -11.81 -7.29
CA ASN A 220 1.99 -11.25 -8.60
C ASN A 220 1.05 -12.11 -9.48
N GLN A 221 0.41 -13.12 -8.90
CA GLN A 221 -0.66 -13.91 -9.54
C GLN A 221 -1.89 -13.90 -8.64
N ARG A 222 -2.53 -12.76 -8.59
CA ARG A 222 -3.69 -12.50 -7.73
C ARG A 222 -4.94 -12.26 -8.57
N MET A 223 -6.08 -12.17 -7.92
CA MET A 223 -7.39 -11.92 -8.53
C MET A 223 -8.03 -10.65 -7.96
N LEU A 224 -9.07 -10.16 -8.61
CA LEU A 224 -9.88 -9.07 -8.06
C LEU A 224 -10.57 -9.49 -6.75
N PRO A 225 -10.82 -8.54 -5.84
CA PRO A 225 -11.61 -8.80 -4.63
C PRO A 225 -12.89 -9.58 -4.92
N MET A 226 -13.17 -10.65 -4.15
CA MET A 226 -14.37 -11.48 -4.31
C MET A 226 -14.51 -12.23 -5.64
N GLU A 227 -13.45 -12.36 -6.43
CA GLU A 227 -13.47 -13.07 -7.71
C GLU A 227 -13.48 -14.59 -7.50
N SER A 228 -12.74 -15.09 -6.53
CA SER A 228 -12.66 -16.50 -6.17
C SER A 228 -13.32 -16.85 -4.82
N GLY A 229 -13.24 -15.94 -3.84
CA GLY A 229 -13.66 -16.16 -2.48
C GLY A 229 -12.72 -17.02 -1.64
N VAL A 230 -11.48 -17.21 -2.08
CA VAL A 230 -10.44 -17.94 -1.33
C VAL A 230 -10.03 -17.16 -0.09
N ILE A 231 -9.87 -15.84 -0.22
CA ILE A 231 -9.61 -14.96 0.92
C ILE A 231 -10.96 -14.55 1.52
N ASP A 232 -11.17 -14.74 2.84
CA ASP A 232 -12.33 -14.20 3.56
C ASP A 232 -12.24 -12.67 3.64
N LEU A 233 -12.37 -12.02 2.50
CA LEU A 233 -12.29 -10.56 2.41
C LEU A 233 -13.41 -9.85 3.16
N PRO A 234 -14.66 -10.33 3.18
CA PRO A 234 -15.70 -9.74 4.03
C PRO A 234 -15.36 -9.80 5.52
N GLY A 235 -14.83 -10.92 6.01
CA GLY A 235 -14.36 -11.04 7.40
C GLY A 235 -13.20 -10.12 7.71
N TYR A 236 -12.24 -10.02 6.79
CA TYR A 236 -11.10 -9.12 6.85
C TYR A 236 -11.53 -7.64 6.97
N LEU A 237 -12.43 -7.17 6.10
CA LEU A 237 -12.95 -5.81 6.11
C LEU A 237 -13.76 -5.50 7.37
N ARG A 238 -14.60 -6.44 7.84
CA ARG A 238 -15.31 -6.30 9.12
C ARG A 238 -14.36 -6.18 10.31
N ALA A 239 -13.25 -6.94 10.32
CA ALA A 239 -12.26 -6.84 11.38
C ALA A 239 -11.58 -5.47 11.41
N LEU A 240 -11.21 -4.94 10.23
CA LEU A 240 -10.66 -3.58 10.11
C LEU A 240 -11.65 -2.51 10.58
N GLN A 241 -12.94 -2.65 10.21
CA GLN A 241 -13.98 -1.75 10.69
C GLN A 241 -14.15 -1.83 12.22
N ALA A 242 -14.16 -3.02 12.77
CA ALA A 242 -14.34 -3.26 14.20
C ALA A 242 -13.25 -2.62 15.06
N ILE A 243 -12.01 -2.61 14.59
CA ILE A 243 -10.90 -1.91 15.26
C ILE A 243 -10.92 -0.39 15.04
N GLY A 244 -11.81 0.13 14.18
CA GLY A 244 -11.90 1.56 13.87
C GLY A 244 -10.89 2.05 12.83
N TYR A 245 -10.36 1.18 11.96
CA TYR A 245 -9.53 1.64 10.84
C TYR A 245 -10.35 2.54 9.90
N ASP A 246 -9.86 3.73 9.62
CA ASP A 246 -10.54 4.77 8.83
C ASP A 246 -9.83 5.14 7.52
N GLY A 247 -8.72 4.48 7.24
CA GLY A 247 -7.81 4.79 6.14
C GLY A 247 -8.22 4.27 4.76
N PRO A 248 -7.32 4.42 3.75
CA PRO A 248 -7.55 3.98 2.38
C PRO A 248 -7.51 2.46 2.25
N VAL A 249 -8.35 1.95 1.34
CA VAL A 249 -8.34 0.57 0.88
C VAL A 249 -8.18 0.58 -0.63
N THR A 250 -7.06 0.04 -1.11
CA THR A 250 -6.65 0.03 -2.52
C THR A 250 -6.70 -1.40 -3.06
N VAL A 251 -7.18 -1.59 -4.28
CA VAL A 251 -7.17 -2.90 -4.96
C VAL A 251 -5.83 -3.12 -5.66
N GLU A 252 -5.15 -4.23 -5.32
CA GLU A 252 -3.87 -4.59 -5.93
C GLU A 252 -3.87 -6.05 -6.43
N PRO A 253 -4.48 -6.35 -7.57
CA PRO A 253 -4.74 -7.71 -8.01
C PRO A 253 -3.62 -8.33 -8.85
N PHE A 254 -2.66 -7.54 -9.33
CA PHE A 254 -1.64 -7.97 -10.30
C PHE A 254 -2.18 -8.88 -11.42
N SER A 255 -3.40 -8.57 -11.88
CA SER A 255 -4.14 -9.40 -12.85
C SER A 255 -3.63 -9.17 -14.28
N ALA A 256 -3.16 -10.24 -14.92
CA ALA A 256 -2.77 -10.21 -16.32
C ALA A 256 -3.98 -9.91 -17.26
N ARG A 257 -5.18 -10.30 -16.84
CA ARG A 257 -6.43 -10.05 -17.56
C ARG A 257 -6.78 -8.56 -17.58
N LEU A 258 -6.76 -7.91 -16.41
CA LEU A 258 -7.07 -6.48 -16.31
C LEU A 258 -6.13 -5.61 -17.15
N ARG A 259 -4.85 -5.99 -17.22
CA ARG A 259 -3.84 -5.26 -18.01
C ARG A 259 -4.12 -5.25 -19.52
N GLN A 260 -5.03 -6.11 -20.00
CA GLN A 260 -5.40 -6.21 -21.41
C GLN A 260 -6.69 -5.44 -21.71
N LEU A 261 -7.41 -4.97 -20.70
CA LEU A 261 -8.64 -4.22 -20.88
C LEU A 261 -8.36 -2.73 -21.18
N PRO A 262 -9.27 -2.05 -21.88
CA PRO A 262 -9.28 -0.60 -21.91
C PRO A 262 -9.31 -0.01 -20.48
N ALA A 263 -8.68 1.14 -20.28
CA ALA A 263 -8.54 1.74 -18.96
C ALA A 263 -9.86 1.88 -18.20
N ASP A 264 -10.90 2.38 -18.87
CA ASP A 264 -12.22 2.58 -18.28
C ASP A 264 -12.88 1.26 -17.83
N GLU A 265 -12.74 0.19 -18.63
CA GLU A 265 -13.27 -1.14 -18.28
C GLU A 265 -12.52 -1.77 -17.12
N ALA A 266 -11.18 -1.66 -17.09
CA ALA A 266 -10.37 -2.17 -15.99
C ALA A 266 -10.71 -1.49 -14.67
N VAL A 267 -10.92 -0.16 -14.69
CA VAL A 267 -11.32 0.60 -13.50
C VAL A 267 -12.75 0.28 -13.08
N ALA A 268 -13.68 0.12 -14.04
CA ALA A 268 -15.07 -0.27 -13.77
C ALA A 268 -15.15 -1.63 -13.09
N GLU A 269 -14.45 -2.65 -13.60
CA GLU A 269 -14.41 -3.98 -12.98
C GLU A 269 -13.80 -3.94 -11.58
N THR A 270 -12.73 -3.16 -11.39
CA THR A 270 -12.08 -2.98 -10.09
C THR A 270 -13.01 -2.33 -9.08
N ALA A 271 -13.75 -1.28 -9.49
CA ALA A 271 -14.75 -0.62 -8.65
C ALA A 271 -15.88 -1.57 -8.25
N ALA A 272 -16.41 -2.34 -9.22
CA ALA A 272 -17.47 -3.31 -8.98
C ALA A 272 -17.04 -4.42 -8.01
N ALA A 273 -15.81 -4.93 -8.15
CA ALA A 273 -15.25 -5.94 -7.25
C ALA A 273 -15.10 -5.41 -5.83
N LEU A 274 -14.60 -4.20 -5.67
CA LEU A 274 -14.46 -3.55 -4.37
C LEU A 274 -15.84 -3.27 -3.73
N GLN A 275 -16.79 -2.78 -4.50
CA GLN A 275 -18.16 -2.56 -4.02
C GLN A 275 -18.84 -3.86 -3.56
N LYS A 276 -18.65 -4.97 -4.30
CA LYS A 276 -19.12 -6.30 -3.90
C LYS A 276 -18.53 -6.72 -2.55
N ALA A 277 -17.23 -6.48 -2.32
CA ALA A 277 -16.57 -6.76 -1.05
C ALA A 277 -17.16 -5.92 0.10
N TRP A 278 -17.42 -4.63 -0.13
CA TRP A 278 -18.05 -3.71 0.83
C TRP A 278 -19.45 -4.20 1.22
N GLN A 279 -20.29 -4.48 0.23
CA GLN A 279 -21.65 -5.00 0.45
C GLN A 279 -21.63 -6.32 1.23
N ALA A 280 -20.74 -7.26 0.88
CA ALA A 280 -20.63 -8.53 1.58
C ALA A 280 -20.12 -8.37 3.03
N ALA A 281 -19.32 -7.34 3.30
CA ALA A 281 -18.91 -6.98 4.65
C ALA A 281 -19.98 -6.22 5.45
N GLY A 282 -21.00 -5.67 4.79
CA GLY A 282 -22.06 -4.86 5.42
C GLY A 282 -21.58 -3.44 5.80
N ILE A 283 -20.69 -2.86 5.01
CA ILE A 283 -20.08 -1.52 5.24
C ILE A 283 -20.20 -0.64 4.01
#